data_ebfb98b7f0ffc84f46e6eb94ebd678a7
#
_entry.id   ebfb98b7f0ffc84f46e6eb94ebd678a7
#
_cell.length_a   1.000
_cell.length_b   1.000
_cell.length_c   1.000
_cell.angle_alpha   90.00
_cell.angle_beta   90.00
_cell.angle_gamma   90.00
#
_symmetry.space_group_name_H-M   'P 1'
#
loop_
_entity.id
_entity.type
_entity.pdbx_description
1 polymer ?
#
loop_
_entity_poly.entity_id
_entity_poly.type
_entity_poly.pdbx_seq_one_letter_code
_entity_poly.pdbx_strand_id
1 'polypeptide(L)'
;MNWIGGSFGWIWLIIVMLPIYWIVITSFKTQSNYFVTNTFAPASDPTLDNYKLVLENDFVQYFWNSIVVSVGAVVPAVLISFMAAYAVVRGSHKRWLRWTNSLFLLGLAIPLQAVIIPVFLIIIRLKMYDTLLAIILPSIAFAIPLSVLVLANFIRDIPNELFESMRLDGASDWGMLWRLALPLTRPALVTVTVYNGLTIWNGFLLPLILTQSPDRRTMPLAVWSFQGQFQVNVPAVLASVVLSTVPILALYTIGRRQLVSGLSEGFGK
;
A
#
# COMPACT_ATOMS: atom_id res chain seq x y z
N MET A 1 7.01 -12.30 -34.37
CA MET A 1 7.56 -12.39 -33.00
C MET A 1 8.71 -11.40 -32.91
N ASN A 2 8.62 -10.40 -32.02
CA ASN A 2 9.62 -9.32 -31.96
C ASN A 2 10.81 -9.77 -31.08
N TRP A 3 11.81 -10.40 -31.69
CA TRP A 3 13.00 -10.98 -31.01
C TRP A 3 13.79 -9.93 -30.24
N ILE A 4 13.90 -8.71 -30.78
CA ILE A 4 14.61 -7.60 -30.16
C ILE A 4 13.90 -7.18 -28.87
N GLY A 5 12.59 -6.99 -28.89
CA GLY A 5 11.81 -6.66 -27.70
C GLY A 5 11.85 -7.75 -26.63
N GLY A 6 11.85 -9.04 -27.06
CA GLY A 6 12.01 -10.17 -26.15
C GLY A 6 13.37 -10.19 -25.45
N SER A 7 14.47 -9.93 -26.19
CA SER A 7 15.83 -9.88 -25.62
C SER A 7 15.98 -8.76 -24.58
N PHE A 8 15.47 -7.57 -24.86
CA PHE A 8 15.46 -6.48 -23.89
C PHE A 8 14.64 -6.81 -22.63
N GLY A 9 13.51 -7.53 -22.80
CA GLY A 9 12.68 -7.99 -21.67
C GLY A 9 13.47 -8.97 -20.75
N TRP A 10 14.20 -9.91 -21.33
CA TRP A 10 15.04 -10.84 -20.56
C TRP A 10 16.19 -10.16 -19.85
N ILE A 11 16.90 -9.23 -20.50
CA ILE A 11 17.97 -8.43 -19.88
C ILE A 11 17.40 -7.64 -18.69
N TRP A 12 16.26 -6.99 -18.89
CA TRP A 12 15.60 -6.23 -17.81
C TRP A 12 15.20 -7.12 -16.63
N LEU A 13 14.65 -8.31 -16.92
CA LEU A 13 14.30 -9.29 -15.89
C LEU A 13 15.53 -9.69 -15.06
N ILE A 14 16.66 -9.99 -15.70
CA ILE A 14 17.90 -10.35 -15.02
C ILE A 14 18.36 -9.21 -14.11
N ILE A 15 18.36 -7.96 -14.60
CA ILE A 15 18.74 -6.78 -13.82
C ILE A 15 17.88 -6.63 -12.56
N VAL A 16 16.55 -6.80 -12.69
CA VAL A 16 15.62 -6.67 -11.56
C VAL A 16 15.73 -7.85 -10.59
N MET A 17 15.98 -9.06 -11.10
CA MET A 17 16.10 -10.25 -10.25
C MET A 17 17.41 -10.31 -9.47
N LEU A 18 18.46 -9.61 -9.90
CA LEU A 18 19.78 -9.65 -9.27
C LEU A 18 19.76 -9.15 -7.81
N PRO A 19 19.17 -7.99 -7.48
CA PRO A 19 19.07 -7.57 -6.07
C PRO A 19 18.17 -8.50 -5.25
N ILE A 20 17.10 -9.05 -5.80
CA ILE A 20 16.21 -10.00 -5.11
C ILE A 20 16.99 -11.29 -4.79
N TYR A 21 17.71 -11.82 -5.76
CA TYR A 21 18.61 -12.96 -5.57
C TYR A 21 19.59 -12.70 -4.44
N TRP A 22 20.27 -11.55 -4.47
CA TRP A 22 21.24 -11.18 -3.45
C TRP A 22 20.63 -11.09 -2.04
N ILE A 23 19.44 -10.48 -1.89
CA ILE A 23 18.71 -10.41 -0.63
C ILE A 23 18.45 -11.83 -0.10
N VAL A 24 17.92 -12.70 -0.96
CA VAL A 24 17.55 -14.07 -0.57
C VAL A 24 18.76 -14.89 -0.16
N ILE A 25 19.83 -14.94 -0.98
CA ILE A 25 21.01 -15.74 -0.65
C ILE A 25 21.73 -15.24 0.60
N THR A 26 21.76 -13.91 0.79
CA THR A 26 22.43 -13.30 1.94
C THR A 26 21.66 -13.55 3.24
N SER A 27 20.34 -13.64 3.20
CA SER A 27 19.52 -13.94 4.39
C SER A 27 19.84 -15.32 5.00
N PHE A 28 20.44 -16.24 4.23
CA PHE A 28 20.88 -17.56 4.69
C PHE A 28 22.36 -17.61 5.11
N LYS A 29 23.12 -16.50 5.00
CA LYS A 29 24.52 -16.45 5.45
C LYS A 29 24.59 -16.14 6.94
N THR A 30 25.64 -16.66 7.61
CA THR A 30 26.01 -16.15 8.94
C THR A 30 26.61 -14.75 8.82
N GLN A 31 26.59 -13.94 9.88
CA GLN A 31 27.20 -12.61 9.88
C GLN A 31 28.71 -12.67 9.58
N SER A 32 29.42 -13.69 10.08
CA SER A 32 30.84 -13.92 9.79
C SER A 32 31.09 -14.24 8.31
N ASN A 33 30.30 -15.14 7.73
CA ASN A 33 30.41 -15.53 6.33
C ASN A 33 30.06 -14.38 5.37
N TYR A 34 29.18 -13.47 5.78
CA TYR A 34 28.83 -12.30 4.97
C TYR A 34 30.03 -11.43 4.63
N PHE A 35 30.97 -11.25 5.56
CA PHE A 35 32.16 -10.41 5.35
C PHE A 35 33.31 -11.10 4.61
N VAL A 36 33.37 -12.43 4.62
CA VAL A 36 34.50 -13.17 4.02
C VAL A 36 34.16 -13.86 2.70
N THR A 37 32.86 -14.02 2.37
CA THR A 37 32.47 -14.69 1.13
C THR A 37 32.14 -13.68 0.03
N ASN A 38 32.22 -14.12 -1.23
CA ASN A 38 31.77 -13.30 -2.35
C ASN A 38 30.30 -12.89 -2.16
N THR A 39 30.01 -11.63 -2.45
CA THR A 39 28.69 -11.00 -2.24
C THR A 39 27.57 -11.75 -2.97
N PHE A 40 27.82 -12.27 -4.18
CA PHE A 40 26.82 -12.96 -5.00
C PHE A 40 26.94 -14.50 -4.95
N ALA A 41 27.90 -15.04 -4.21
CA ALA A 41 27.98 -16.49 -4.01
C ALA A 41 26.91 -16.94 -3.01
N PRO A 42 26.23 -18.07 -3.25
CA PRO A 42 25.38 -18.71 -2.23
C PRO A 42 26.15 -18.99 -0.93
N ALA A 43 25.43 -19.13 0.17
CA ALA A 43 26.05 -19.51 1.42
C ALA A 43 26.69 -20.90 1.29
N SER A 44 27.97 -21.04 1.68
CA SER A 44 28.66 -22.32 1.76
C SER A 44 28.06 -23.21 2.85
N ASP A 45 27.56 -22.58 3.91
CA ASP A 45 26.90 -23.22 5.05
C ASP A 45 25.63 -22.43 5.36
N PRO A 46 24.50 -22.74 4.67
CA PRO A 46 23.25 -22.01 4.83
C PRO A 46 22.63 -22.24 6.20
N THR A 47 22.22 -21.16 6.87
CA THR A 47 21.57 -21.22 8.18
C THR A 47 20.21 -20.56 8.18
N LEU A 48 19.32 -21.03 9.05
CA LEU A 48 18.03 -20.41 9.36
C LEU A 48 18.08 -19.56 10.64
N ASP A 49 19.23 -19.39 11.26
CA ASP A 49 19.37 -18.69 12.54
C ASP A 49 18.95 -17.21 12.43
N ASN A 50 19.17 -16.57 11.27
CA ASN A 50 18.69 -15.21 11.04
C ASN A 50 17.17 -15.13 11.08
N TYR A 51 16.48 -16.12 10.52
CA TYR A 51 15.01 -16.18 10.54
C TYR A 51 14.49 -16.45 11.95
N LYS A 52 15.14 -17.34 12.73
CA LYS A 52 14.80 -17.56 14.13
C LYS A 52 15.00 -16.29 14.94
N LEU A 53 16.16 -15.63 14.79
CA LEU A 53 16.46 -14.37 15.44
C LEU A 53 15.40 -13.30 15.13
N VAL A 54 14.95 -13.19 13.88
CA VAL A 54 13.91 -12.26 13.48
C VAL A 54 12.59 -12.58 14.15
N LEU A 55 12.18 -13.86 14.18
CA LEU A 55 10.93 -14.29 14.80
C LEU A 55 10.93 -14.11 16.34
N GLU A 56 12.08 -14.26 16.98
CA GLU A 56 12.27 -14.08 18.42
C GLU A 56 12.29 -12.58 18.83
N ASN A 57 12.56 -11.66 17.89
CA ASN A 57 12.61 -10.21 18.12
C ASN A 57 11.31 -9.50 17.70
N ASP A 58 10.20 -9.85 18.32
CA ASP A 58 8.89 -9.20 18.20
C ASP A 58 8.33 -9.11 16.77
N PHE A 59 8.86 -9.89 15.80
CA PHE A 59 8.42 -9.88 14.41
C PHE A 59 6.91 -10.04 14.27
N VAL A 60 6.33 -10.99 15.01
CA VAL A 60 4.89 -11.29 14.98
C VAL A 60 4.08 -10.07 15.42
N GLN A 61 4.55 -9.33 16.43
CA GLN A 61 3.93 -8.09 16.89
C GLN A 61 3.96 -7.01 15.80
N TYR A 62 5.11 -6.78 15.18
CA TYR A 62 5.28 -5.79 14.10
C TYR A 62 4.46 -6.13 12.87
N PHE A 63 4.42 -7.42 12.53
CA PHE A 63 3.59 -7.95 11.45
C PHE A 63 2.10 -7.70 11.71
N TRP A 64 1.63 -8.00 12.92
CA TRP A 64 0.25 -7.76 13.31
C TRP A 64 -0.10 -6.26 13.33
N ASN A 65 0.78 -5.43 13.84
CA ASN A 65 0.62 -3.97 13.78
C ASN A 65 0.47 -3.48 12.32
N SER A 66 1.31 -3.98 11.41
CA SER A 66 1.21 -3.64 9.99
C SER A 66 -0.11 -4.08 9.36
N ILE A 67 -0.64 -5.26 9.72
CA ILE A 67 -1.96 -5.71 9.29
C ILE A 67 -3.04 -4.78 9.84
N VAL A 68 -3.04 -4.48 11.14
CA VAL A 68 -4.03 -3.61 11.78
C VAL A 68 -4.01 -2.22 11.15
N VAL A 69 -2.82 -1.64 10.93
CA VAL A 69 -2.67 -0.33 10.28
C VAL A 69 -3.16 -0.37 8.84
N SER A 70 -2.75 -1.38 8.07
CA SER A 70 -3.12 -1.49 6.65
C SER A 70 -4.62 -1.69 6.48
N VAL A 71 -5.21 -2.66 7.17
CA VAL A 71 -6.65 -2.93 7.09
C VAL A 71 -7.46 -1.77 7.66
N GLY A 72 -7.05 -1.26 8.84
CA GLY A 72 -7.70 -0.15 9.53
C GLY A 72 -7.66 1.16 8.74
N ALA A 73 -6.70 1.35 7.84
CA ALA A 73 -6.62 2.52 6.98
C ALA A 73 -7.25 2.28 5.60
N VAL A 74 -6.95 1.15 4.94
CA VAL A 74 -7.42 0.88 3.57
C VAL A 74 -8.93 0.74 3.50
N VAL A 75 -9.53 -0.04 4.41
CA VAL A 75 -10.98 -0.29 4.35
C VAL A 75 -11.80 1.00 4.48
N PRO A 76 -11.59 1.84 5.51
CA PRO A 76 -12.31 3.11 5.59
C PRO A 76 -11.98 4.07 4.44
N ALA A 77 -10.70 4.15 4.03
CA ALA A 77 -10.29 5.03 2.94
C ALA A 77 -11.01 4.68 1.63
N VAL A 78 -11.06 3.40 1.26
CA VAL A 78 -11.72 2.95 0.02
C VAL A 78 -13.23 3.14 0.09
N LEU A 79 -13.87 2.82 1.23
CA LEU A 79 -15.30 3.02 1.41
C LEU A 79 -15.70 4.50 1.33
N ILE A 80 -14.99 5.37 2.06
CA ILE A 80 -15.23 6.83 2.03
C ILE A 80 -15.00 7.37 0.63
N SER A 81 -13.91 6.94 -0.02
CA SER A 81 -13.57 7.39 -1.38
C SER A 81 -14.62 6.95 -2.41
N PHE A 82 -15.14 5.73 -2.30
CA PHE A 82 -16.19 5.24 -3.19
C PHE A 82 -17.48 6.04 -3.05
N MET A 83 -17.92 6.27 -1.82
CA MET A 83 -19.10 7.10 -1.55
C MET A 83 -18.90 8.56 -2.02
N ALA A 84 -17.72 9.13 -1.78
CA ALA A 84 -17.38 10.48 -2.21
C ALA A 84 -17.32 10.58 -3.74
N ALA A 85 -16.68 9.64 -4.42
CA ALA A 85 -16.60 9.58 -5.88
C ALA A 85 -18.00 9.48 -6.51
N TYR A 86 -18.86 8.63 -5.97
CA TYR A 86 -20.25 8.52 -6.42
C TYR A 86 -21.00 9.85 -6.25
N ALA A 87 -20.91 10.47 -5.07
CA ALA A 87 -21.57 11.75 -4.80
C ALA A 87 -21.08 12.88 -5.72
N VAL A 88 -19.76 12.95 -5.96
CA VAL A 88 -19.15 13.95 -6.86
C VAL A 88 -19.60 13.76 -8.31
N VAL A 89 -19.65 12.52 -8.80
CA VAL A 89 -20.02 12.24 -10.19
C VAL A 89 -21.53 12.44 -10.40
N ARG A 90 -22.37 11.83 -9.56
CA ARG A 90 -23.83 11.89 -9.70
C ARG A 90 -24.42 13.26 -9.32
N GLY A 91 -23.75 13.97 -8.44
CA GLY A 91 -24.15 15.31 -8.01
C GLY A 91 -23.42 16.44 -8.73
N SER A 92 -22.75 16.21 -9.86
CA SER A 92 -21.91 17.18 -10.58
C SER A 92 -22.67 18.46 -11.03
N HIS A 93 -24.01 18.41 -11.12
CA HIS A 93 -24.87 19.58 -11.32
C HIS A 93 -24.82 20.57 -10.15
N LYS A 94 -24.47 20.13 -8.94
CA LYS A 94 -24.35 20.98 -7.75
C LYS A 94 -22.97 21.62 -7.69
N ARG A 95 -22.92 22.96 -7.62
CA ARG A 95 -21.67 23.75 -7.65
C ARG A 95 -20.69 23.32 -6.53
N TRP A 96 -21.19 23.05 -5.34
CA TRP A 96 -20.33 22.66 -4.21
C TRP A 96 -19.64 21.30 -4.40
N LEU A 97 -20.30 20.31 -5.07
CA LEU A 97 -19.67 19.01 -5.35
C LEU A 97 -18.57 19.12 -6.41
N ARG A 98 -18.68 20.05 -7.35
CA ARG A 98 -17.57 20.36 -8.26
C ARG A 98 -16.35 20.93 -7.51
N TRP A 99 -16.59 21.82 -6.56
CA TRP A 99 -15.52 22.33 -5.69
C TRP A 99 -14.89 21.23 -4.84
N THR A 100 -15.68 20.32 -4.28
CA THR A 100 -15.18 19.15 -3.53
C THR A 100 -14.25 18.28 -4.39
N ASN A 101 -14.61 18.03 -5.65
CA ASN A 101 -13.73 17.32 -6.58
C ASN A 101 -12.38 18.03 -6.77
N SER A 102 -12.40 19.35 -6.92
CA SER A 102 -11.17 20.16 -7.05
C SER A 102 -10.33 20.11 -5.77
N LEU A 103 -10.94 20.07 -4.59
CA LEU A 103 -10.23 19.92 -3.31
C LEU A 103 -9.52 18.55 -3.21
N PHE A 104 -10.14 17.46 -3.66
CA PHE A 104 -9.46 16.17 -3.73
C PHE A 104 -8.24 16.21 -4.66
N LEU A 105 -8.36 16.86 -5.83
CA LEU A 105 -7.23 17.02 -6.75
C LEU A 105 -6.08 17.83 -6.13
N LEU A 106 -6.40 18.91 -5.40
CA LEU A 106 -5.39 19.67 -4.65
C LEU A 106 -4.70 18.82 -3.59
N GLY A 107 -5.44 17.90 -2.94
CA GLY A 107 -4.87 16.97 -1.96
C GLY A 107 -3.76 16.09 -2.54
N LEU A 108 -3.79 15.77 -3.83
CA LEU A 108 -2.73 14.99 -4.50
C LEU A 108 -1.41 15.78 -4.64
N ALA A 109 -1.48 17.09 -4.69
CA ALA A 109 -0.31 17.95 -4.83
C ALA A 109 0.47 18.14 -3.51
N ILE A 110 -0.12 17.76 -2.37
CA ILE A 110 0.48 17.96 -1.05
C ILE A 110 1.37 16.76 -0.70
N PRO A 111 2.72 16.91 -0.70
CA PRO A 111 3.60 15.82 -0.32
C PRO A 111 3.53 15.58 1.20
N LEU A 112 3.48 14.30 1.62
CA LEU A 112 3.44 13.91 3.03
C LEU A 112 4.58 14.56 3.84
N GLN A 113 5.77 14.63 3.26
CA GLN A 113 6.96 15.19 3.89
C GLN A 113 6.79 16.68 4.27
N ALA A 114 6.04 17.44 3.49
CA ALA A 114 5.80 18.85 3.76
C ALA A 114 4.83 19.09 4.92
N VAL A 115 3.94 18.15 5.18
CA VAL A 115 2.88 18.29 6.20
C VAL A 115 3.08 17.40 7.42
N ILE A 116 4.21 16.70 7.52
CA ILE A 116 4.45 15.77 8.62
C ILE A 116 4.45 16.46 9.99
N ILE A 117 5.01 17.69 10.07
CA ILE A 117 5.03 18.48 11.33
C ILE A 117 3.61 18.89 11.74
N PRO A 118 2.78 19.51 10.88
CA PRO A 118 1.38 19.74 11.19
C PRO A 118 0.61 18.49 11.62
N VAL A 119 0.80 17.36 10.92
CA VAL A 119 0.16 16.08 11.27
C VAL A 119 0.57 15.64 12.68
N PHE A 120 1.87 15.67 12.99
CA PHE A 120 2.39 15.35 14.31
C PHE A 120 1.75 16.21 15.41
N LEU A 121 1.67 17.53 15.19
CA LEU A 121 1.04 18.46 16.16
C LEU A 121 -0.45 18.16 16.36
N ILE A 122 -1.18 17.81 15.32
CA ILE A 122 -2.60 17.41 15.42
C ILE A 122 -2.72 16.13 16.25
N ILE A 123 -1.90 15.13 15.98
CA ILE A 123 -1.91 13.84 16.69
C ILE A 123 -1.61 14.03 18.18
N ILE A 124 -0.63 14.88 18.52
CA ILE A 124 -0.33 15.20 19.94
C ILE A 124 -1.51 15.90 20.61
N ARG A 125 -2.11 16.90 19.93
CA ARG A 125 -3.28 17.62 20.49
C ARG A 125 -4.47 16.68 20.72
N LEU A 126 -4.65 15.69 19.87
CA LEU A 126 -5.68 14.66 20.01
C LEU A 126 -5.32 13.59 21.05
N LYS A 127 -4.12 13.65 21.67
CA LYS A 127 -3.60 12.67 22.63
C LYS A 127 -3.53 11.24 22.05
N MET A 128 -3.23 11.12 20.75
CA MET A 128 -3.16 9.86 20.04
C MET A 128 -1.72 9.43 19.74
N TYR A 129 -0.71 10.24 20.12
CA TYR A 129 0.69 9.90 19.92
C TYR A 129 1.03 8.53 20.52
N ASP A 130 1.91 7.80 19.84
CA ASP A 130 2.35 6.45 20.23
C ASP A 130 1.20 5.42 20.27
N THR A 131 0.26 5.53 19.32
CA THR A 131 -0.79 4.55 19.09
C THR A 131 -0.87 4.16 17.61
N LEU A 132 -1.45 3.00 17.29
CA LEU A 132 -1.68 2.62 15.88
C LEU A 132 -2.68 3.56 15.18
N LEU A 133 -3.62 4.17 15.93
CA LEU A 133 -4.55 5.16 15.39
C LEU A 133 -3.83 6.43 14.90
N ALA A 134 -2.70 6.79 15.51
CA ALA A 134 -1.87 7.90 15.04
C ALA A 134 -1.35 7.68 13.61
N ILE A 135 -1.15 6.42 13.21
CA ILE A 135 -0.74 6.06 11.84
C ILE A 135 -1.96 5.91 10.94
N ILE A 136 -3.02 5.23 11.42
CA ILE A 136 -4.22 4.89 10.64
C ILE A 136 -4.92 6.15 10.12
N LEU A 137 -5.20 7.14 10.98
CA LEU A 137 -5.99 8.31 10.59
C LEU A 137 -5.33 9.17 9.50
N PRO A 138 -4.05 9.54 9.60
CA PRO A 138 -3.38 10.23 8.51
C PRO A 138 -3.30 9.38 7.25
N SER A 139 -3.07 8.07 7.37
CA SER A 139 -3.04 7.16 6.21
C SER A 139 -4.36 7.15 5.45
N ILE A 140 -5.50 7.17 6.15
CA ILE A 140 -6.83 7.33 5.53
C ILE A 140 -6.89 8.65 4.76
N ALA A 141 -6.50 9.75 5.39
CA ALA A 141 -6.58 11.08 4.79
C ALA A 141 -5.75 11.19 3.49
N PHE A 142 -4.54 10.63 3.48
CA PHE A 142 -3.66 10.63 2.28
C PHE A 142 -4.11 9.65 1.20
N ALA A 143 -4.81 8.57 1.55
CA ALA A 143 -5.32 7.59 0.59
C ALA A 143 -6.54 8.09 -0.19
N ILE A 144 -7.39 8.94 0.41
CA ILE A 144 -8.66 9.38 -0.15
C ILE A 144 -8.51 10.12 -1.50
N PRO A 145 -7.63 11.12 -1.68
CA PRO A 145 -7.60 11.92 -2.90
C PRO A 145 -7.41 11.10 -4.17
N LEU A 146 -6.40 10.22 -4.20
CA LEU A 146 -6.14 9.36 -5.34
C LEU A 146 -7.26 8.35 -5.56
N SER A 147 -7.77 7.76 -4.49
CA SER A 147 -8.86 6.79 -4.56
C SER A 147 -10.13 7.41 -5.13
N VAL A 148 -10.48 8.64 -4.70
CA VAL A 148 -11.64 9.38 -5.26
C VAL A 148 -11.43 9.66 -6.75
N LEU A 149 -10.24 10.11 -7.15
CA LEU A 149 -9.94 10.40 -8.56
C LEU A 149 -10.13 9.16 -9.44
N VAL A 150 -9.53 8.02 -9.05
CA VAL A 150 -9.62 6.77 -9.80
C VAL A 150 -11.07 6.28 -9.86
N LEU A 151 -11.74 6.18 -8.72
CA LEU A 151 -13.11 5.67 -8.63
C LEU A 151 -14.11 6.59 -9.34
N ALA A 152 -13.92 7.92 -9.32
CA ALA A 152 -14.78 8.85 -10.03
C ALA A 152 -14.69 8.65 -11.55
N ASN A 153 -13.51 8.35 -12.09
CA ASN A 153 -13.37 8.08 -13.52
C ASN A 153 -14.18 6.82 -13.92
N PHE A 154 -14.03 5.72 -13.18
CA PHE A 154 -14.79 4.49 -13.45
C PHE A 154 -16.31 4.68 -13.28
N ILE A 155 -16.75 5.49 -12.31
CA ILE A 155 -18.19 5.77 -12.15
C ILE A 155 -18.72 6.63 -13.30
N ARG A 156 -17.92 7.53 -13.87
CA ARG A 156 -18.31 8.33 -15.05
C ARG A 156 -18.50 7.50 -16.31
N ASP A 157 -17.76 6.39 -16.43
CA ASP A 157 -17.85 5.49 -17.59
C ASP A 157 -19.11 4.61 -17.56
N ILE A 158 -19.84 4.56 -16.43
CA ILE A 158 -21.12 3.87 -16.33
C ILE A 158 -22.19 4.65 -17.13
N PRO A 159 -22.88 4.04 -18.11
CA PRO A 159 -23.92 4.69 -18.90
C PRO A 159 -25.03 5.26 -18.00
N ASN A 160 -25.44 6.52 -18.29
CA ASN A 160 -26.48 7.19 -17.50
C ASN A 160 -27.84 6.48 -17.56
N GLU A 161 -28.12 5.83 -18.69
CA GLU A 161 -29.34 5.08 -18.94
C GLU A 161 -29.58 4.00 -17.88
N LEU A 162 -28.51 3.38 -17.33
CA LEU A 162 -28.61 2.40 -16.26
C LEU A 162 -29.06 3.04 -14.94
N PHE A 163 -28.62 4.24 -14.65
CA PHE A 163 -29.07 4.98 -13.47
C PHE A 163 -30.51 5.48 -13.63
N GLU A 164 -30.88 5.90 -14.85
CA GLU A 164 -32.24 6.37 -15.15
C GLU A 164 -33.25 5.23 -15.08
N SER A 165 -32.94 4.06 -15.65
CA SER A 165 -33.82 2.89 -15.57
C SER A 165 -34.04 2.46 -14.10
N MET A 166 -32.98 2.36 -13.30
CA MET A 166 -33.11 2.02 -11.88
C MET A 166 -33.93 3.08 -11.09
N ARG A 167 -33.84 4.34 -11.49
CA ARG A 167 -34.64 5.41 -10.87
C ARG A 167 -36.11 5.30 -11.23
N LEU A 168 -36.44 4.91 -12.47
CA LEU A 168 -37.82 4.61 -12.89
C LEU A 168 -38.41 3.41 -12.15
N ASP A 169 -37.55 2.42 -11.81
CA ASP A 169 -37.90 1.29 -10.96
C ASP A 169 -37.99 1.65 -9.47
N GLY A 170 -37.87 2.92 -9.09
CA GLY A 170 -38.02 3.40 -7.72
C GLY A 170 -36.77 3.23 -6.84
N ALA A 171 -35.59 2.94 -7.42
CA ALA A 171 -34.38 2.81 -6.64
C ALA A 171 -33.90 4.16 -6.10
N SER A 172 -33.54 4.21 -4.81
CA SER A 172 -32.90 5.37 -4.19
C SER A 172 -31.43 5.50 -4.65
N ASP A 173 -30.83 6.70 -4.46
CA ASP A 173 -29.40 6.91 -4.73
C ASP A 173 -28.51 5.92 -3.95
N TRP A 174 -28.90 5.56 -2.73
CA TRP A 174 -28.22 4.55 -1.93
C TRP A 174 -28.34 3.14 -2.54
N GLY A 175 -29.52 2.80 -3.07
CA GLY A 175 -29.72 1.54 -3.82
C GLY A 175 -28.88 1.47 -5.08
N MET A 176 -28.80 2.56 -5.85
CA MET A 176 -28.00 2.67 -7.06
C MET A 176 -26.47 2.60 -6.73
N LEU A 177 -26.01 3.21 -5.63
CA LEU A 177 -24.63 3.11 -5.17
C LEU A 177 -24.20 1.65 -4.96
N TRP A 178 -24.99 0.87 -4.21
CA TRP A 178 -24.58 -0.47 -3.80
C TRP A 178 -24.94 -1.57 -4.81
N ARG A 179 -26.04 -1.41 -5.58
CA ARG A 179 -26.53 -2.44 -6.49
C ARG A 179 -26.09 -2.23 -7.94
N LEU A 180 -25.72 -1.00 -8.33
CA LEU A 180 -25.26 -0.69 -9.69
C LEU A 180 -23.79 -0.25 -9.69
N ALA A 181 -23.47 0.86 -9.01
CA ALA A 181 -22.11 1.42 -9.08
C ALA A 181 -21.06 0.48 -8.49
N LEU A 182 -21.31 -0.11 -7.30
CA LEU A 182 -20.35 -1.01 -6.64
C LEU A 182 -19.95 -2.21 -7.52
N PRO A 183 -20.88 -3.02 -8.07
CA PRO A 183 -20.48 -4.17 -8.89
C PRO A 183 -19.77 -3.77 -10.19
N LEU A 184 -20.16 -2.67 -10.83
CA LEU A 184 -19.57 -2.22 -12.08
C LEU A 184 -18.18 -1.58 -11.89
N THR A 185 -17.90 -1.01 -10.70
CA THR A 185 -16.58 -0.43 -10.38
C THR A 185 -15.67 -1.38 -9.61
N ARG A 186 -16.03 -2.65 -9.45
CA ARG A 186 -15.19 -3.65 -8.75
C ARG A 186 -13.72 -3.67 -9.20
N PRO A 187 -13.38 -3.63 -10.50
CA PRO A 187 -11.97 -3.61 -10.91
C PRO A 187 -11.21 -2.42 -10.35
N ALA A 188 -11.81 -1.22 -10.37
CA ALA A 188 -11.22 -0.01 -9.81
C ALA A 188 -11.09 -0.09 -8.28
N LEU A 189 -12.10 -0.63 -7.59
CA LEU A 189 -12.04 -0.84 -6.14
C LEU A 189 -10.90 -1.76 -5.74
N VAL A 190 -10.69 -2.87 -6.45
CA VAL A 190 -9.55 -3.76 -6.21
C VAL A 190 -8.24 -3.02 -6.48
N THR A 191 -8.15 -2.26 -7.57
CA THR A 191 -6.94 -1.49 -7.92
C THR A 191 -6.57 -0.50 -6.82
N VAL A 192 -7.51 0.33 -6.35
CA VAL A 192 -7.22 1.30 -5.28
C VAL A 192 -6.96 0.62 -3.94
N THR A 193 -7.61 -0.51 -3.66
CA THR A 193 -7.37 -1.31 -2.45
C THR A 193 -5.95 -1.85 -2.43
N VAL A 194 -5.50 -2.47 -3.51
CA VAL A 194 -4.14 -3.02 -3.61
C VAL A 194 -3.10 -1.90 -3.59
N TYR A 195 -3.32 -0.82 -4.34
CA TYR A 195 -2.41 0.33 -4.36
C TYR A 195 -2.24 0.94 -2.95
N ASN A 196 -3.33 1.25 -2.27
CA ASN A 196 -3.29 1.80 -0.91
C ASN A 196 -2.71 0.79 0.07
N GLY A 197 -3.06 -0.50 -0.06
CA GLY A 197 -2.50 -1.56 0.76
C GLY A 197 -0.98 -1.63 0.67
N LEU A 198 -0.43 -1.61 -0.55
CA LEU A 198 1.02 -1.59 -0.78
C LEU A 198 1.66 -0.31 -0.24
N THR A 199 1.03 0.85 -0.46
CA THR A 199 1.56 2.14 -0.02
C THR A 199 1.61 2.25 1.51
N ILE A 200 0.54 1.83 2.19
CA ILE A 200 0.44 1.89 3.65
C ILE A 200 1.31 0.82 4.31
N TRP A 201 1.34 -0.41 3.76
CA TRP A 201 2.20 -1.48 4.26
C TRP A 201 3.69 -1.10 4.22
N ASN A 202 4.13 -0.46 3.14
CA ASN A 202 5.51 0.00 2.98
C ASN A 202 5.76 1.37 3.65
N GLY A 203 4.75 1.96 4.29
CA GLY A 203 4.85 3.26 4.93
C GLY A 203 5.85 3.26 6.08
N PHE A 204 6.87 4.12 6.01
CA PHE A 204 7.92 4.24 7.00
C PHE A 204 7.83 5.54 7.80
N LEU A 205 7.53 6.65 7.13
CA LEU A 205 7.64 7.99 7.71
C LEU A 205 6.61 8.26 8.83
N LEU A 206 5.35 7.86 8.64
CA LEU A 206 4.32 8.03 9.67
C LEU A 206 4.61 7.20 10.92
N PRO A 207 4.89 5.88 10.83
CA PRO A 207 5.31 5.10 12.00
C PRO A 207 6.53 5.69 12.71
N LEU A 208 7.57 6.11 11.96
CA LEU A 208 8.80 6.66 12.51
C LEU A 208 8.56 7.89 13.40
N ILE A 209 7.63 8.76 12.99
CA ILE A 209 7.42 10.06 13.65
C ILE A 209 6.29 9.99 14.69
N LEU A 210 5.30 9.13 14.46
CA LEU A 210 4.08 9.11 15.27
C LEU A 210 4.07 8.00 16.33
N THR A 211 5.05 7.08 16.31
CA THR A 211 5.22 6.05 17.34
C THR A 211 6.63 6.04 17.90
N GLN A 212 6.76 5.69 19.17
CA GLN A 212 8.04 5.62 19.89
C GLN A 212 8.26 4.23 20.49
N SER A 213 7.23 3.66 21.11
CA SER A 213 7.31 2.37 21.80
C SER A 213 7.59 1.21 20.84
N PRO A 214 8.49 0.28 21.17
CA PRO A 214 8.79 -0.88 20.33
C PRO A 214 7.54 -1.70 19.94
N ASP A 215 6.61 -1.89 20.89
CA ASP A 215 5.37 -2.63 20.70
C ASP A 215 4.38 -1.97 19.69
N ARG A 216 4.62 -0.71 19.28
CA ARG A 216 3.82 0.02 18.28
C ARG A 216 4.47 0.07 16.91
N ARG A 217 5.65 -0.48 16.75
CA ARG A 217 6.35 -0.48 15.45
C ARG A 217 5.62 -1.32 14.41
N THR A 218 5.73 -0.87 13.15
CA THR A 218 5.28 -1.61 11.97
C THR A 218 6.45 -2.31 11.28
N MET A 219 6.18 -3.21 10.35
CA MET A 219 7.20 -4.01 9.66
C MET A 219 8.33 -3.19 9.04
N PRO A 220 8.08 -2.09 8.28
CA PRO A 220 9.17 -1.29 7.73
C PRO A 220 10.08 -0.69 8.80
N LEU A 221 9.52 -0.35 9.97
CA LEU A 221 10.28 0.20 11.08
C LEU A 221 11.02 -0.89 11.87
N ALA A 222 10.51 -2.12 11.89
CA ALA A 222 11.13 -3.28 12.53
C ALA A 222 12.49 -3.64 11.92
N VAL A 223 12.66 -3.45 10.61
CA VAL A 223 13.96 -3.64 9.93
C VAL A 223 15.07 -2.84 10.59
N TRP A 224 14.75 -1.68 11.16
CA TRP A 224 15.70 -0.85 11.92
C TRP A 224 16.10 -1.46 13.26
N SER A 225 15.31 -2.36 13.84
CA SER A 225 15.62 -2.99 15.13
C SER A 225 16.85 -3.87 15.08
N PHE A 226 17.22 -4.37 13.89
CA PHE A 226 18.42 -5.17 13.65
C PHE A 226 19.67 -4.34 13.36
N GLN A 227 19.55 -3.02 13.35
CA GLN A 227 20.66 -2.09 13.29
C GLN A 227 21.09 -1.78 14.73
N GLY A 228 22.04 -2.52 15.27
CA GLY A 228 22.66 -2.22 16.56
C GLY A 228 23.39 -0.87 16.53
N GLN A 229 23.67 -0.28 17.69
CA GLN A 229 24.37 1.02 17.78
C GLN A 229 25.75 1.00 17.12
N PHE A 230 26.43 -0.15 17.04
CA PHE A 230 27.80 -0.27 16.54
C PHE A 230 27.98 -1.27 15.40
N GLN A 231 27.02 -2.18 15.20
CA GLN A 231 27.09 -3.20 14.13
C GLN A 231 25.70 -3.52 13.58
N VAL A 232 25.60 -3.56 12.25
CA VAL A 232 24.40 -4.00 11.55
C VAL A 232 24.52 -5.50 11.26
N ASN A 233 23.54 -6.30 11.74
CA ASN A 233 23.43 -7.69 11.34
C ASN A 233 22.75 -7.78 9.98
N VAL A 234 23.54 -7.63 8.88
CA VAL A 234 23.02 -7.58 7.51
C VAL A 234 22.21 -8.82 7.13
N PRO A 235 22.66 -10.07 7.38
CA PRO A 235 21.85 -11.24 7.09
C PRO A 235 20.49 -11.26 7.81
N ALA A 236 20.42 -10.86 9.08
CA ALA A 236 19.17 -10.79 9.84
C ALA A 236 18.24 -9.67 9.31
N VAL A 237 18.80 -8.51 8.95
CA VAL A 237 18.04 -7.43 8.26
C VAL A 237 17.42 -7.99 6.98
N LEU A 238 18.19 -8.68 6.15
CA LEU A 238 17.68 -9.22 4.88
C LEU A 238 16.70 -10.38 5.09
N ALA A 239 16.85 -11.19 6.13
CA ALA A 239 15.85 -12.19 6.51
C ALA A 239 14.52 -11.53 6.91
N SER A 240 14.55 -10.42 7.66
CA SER A 240 13.34 -9.66 8.00
C SER A 240 12.67 -9.04 6.75
N VAL A 241 13.46 -8.56 5.79
CA VAL A 241 12.94 -8.07 4.49
C VAL A 241 12.25 -9.19 3.71
N VAL A 242 12.86 -10.39 3.63
CA VAL A 242 12.25 -11.55 2.96
C VAL A 242 10.91 -11.89 3.62
N LEU A 243 10.87 -12.02 4.94
CA LEU A 243 9.64 -12.34 5.67
C LEU A 243 8.56 -11.25 5.48
N SER A 244 8.95 -9.96 5.51
CA SER A 244 8.01 -8.83 5.33
C SER A 244 7.44 -8.75 3.92
N THR A 245 8.11 -9.35 2.94
CA THR A 245 7.66 -9.35 1.54
C THR A 245 6.57 -10.41 1.28
N VAL A 246 6.50 -11.47 2.09
CA VAL A 246 5.54 -12.58 1.90
C VAL A 246 4.08 -12.11 1.81
N PRO A 247 3.55 -11.27 2.72
CA PRO A 247 2.17 -10.81 2.63
C PRO A 247 1.90 -9.94 1.41
N ILE A 248 2.89 -9.14 1.00
CA ILE A 248 2.81 -8.32 -0.22
C ILE A 248 2.66 -9.20 -1.45
N LEU A 249 3.49 -10.26 -1.55
CA LEU A 249 3.41 -11.22 -2.65
C LEU A 249 2.07 -11.97 -2.64
N ALA A 250 1.56 -12.34 -1.46
CA ALA A 250 0.25 -12.96 -1.34
C ALA A 250 -0.86 -12.02 -1.83
N LEU A 251 -0.87 -10.76 -1.39
CA LEU A 251 -1.82 -9.73 -1.82
C LEU A 251 -1.74 -9.50 -3.34
N TYR A 252 -0.53 -9.39 -3.88
CA TYR A 252 -0.30 -9.23 -5.33
C TYR A 252 -0.82 -10.43 -6.13
N THR A 253 -0.51 -11.66 -5.70
CA THR A 253 -0.94 -12.88 -6.41
C THR A 253 -2.46 -13.02 -6.45
N ILE A 254 -3.15 -12.61 -5.39
CA ILE A 254 -4.63 -12.59 -5.32
C ILE A 254 -5.18 -11.48 -6.23
N GLY A 255 -4.60 -10.28 -6.19
CA GLY A 255 -5.11 -9.09 -6.89
C GLY A 255 -4.62 -8.90 -8.33
N ARG A 256 -3.62 -9.66 -8.81
CA ARG A 256 -2.91 -9.41 -10.09
C ARG A 256 -3.82 -9.33 -11.33
N ARG A 257 -4.86 -10.17 -11.39
CA ARG A 257 -5.78 -10.18 -12.54
C ARG A 257 -6.58 -8.88 -12.63
N GLN A 258 -7.07 -8.39 -11.50
CA GLN A 258 -7.83 -7.16 -11.40
C GLN A 258 -6.95 -5.91 -11.58
N LEU A 259 -5.68 -5.97 -11.10
CA LEU A 259 -4.71 -4.89 -11.32
C LEU A 259 -4.42 -4.70 -12.81
N VAL A 260 -4.19 -5.78 -13.55
CA VAL A 260 -3.91 -5.72 -15.00
C VAL A 260 -5.13 -5.21 -15.76
N SER A 261 -6.35 -5.67 -15.45
CA SER A 261 -7.57 -5.18 -16.10
C SER A 261 -7.83 -3.69 -15.81
N GLY A 262 -7.70 -3.27 -14.54
CA GLY A 262 -7.91 -1.87 -14.16
C GLY A 262 -6.91 -0.89 -14.77
N LEU A 263 -5.65 -1.32 -14.98
CA LEU A 263 -4.63 -0.50 -15.64
C LEU A 263 -4.84 -0.47 -17.17
N SER A 264 -5.24 -1.58 -17.80
CA SER A 264 -5.45 -1.64 -19.24
C SER A 264 -6.70 -0.87 -19.71
N GLU A 265 -7.77 -0.85 -18.93
CA GLU A 265 -8.98 -0.05 -19.22
C GLU A 265 -8.76 1.45 -19.00
N GLY A 266 -7.86 1.84 -18.10
CA GLY A 266 -7.50 3.25 -17.86
C GLY A 266 -6.58 3.87 -18.92
N PHE A 267 -5.88 3.08 -19.74
CA PHE A 267 -4.96 3.55 -20.78
C PHE A 267 -5.41 3.20 -22.21
N GLY A 268 -6.57 2.57 -22.37
CA GLY A 268 -7.07 2.04 -23.64
C GLY A 268 -8.21 2.88 -24.26
N LYS A 269 -8.02 4.21 -24.37
CA LYS A 269 -8.79 5.05 -25.29
C LYS A 269 -7.88 6.07 -25.94
#